data_f4c5f0171fc498443524b6ed084127bf
#
_entry.id   f4c5f0171fc498443524b6ed084127bf
#
_cell.length_a   1.000
_cell.length_b   1.000
_cell.length_c   1.000
_cell.angle_alpha   90.00
_cell.angle_beta   90.00
_cell.angle_gamma   90.00
#
_symmetry.space_group_name_H-M   'P 1'
#
loop_
_entity.id
_entity.type
_entity.pdbx_description
1 polymer ?
#
loop_
_entity_poly.entity_id
_entity_poly.type
_entity_poly.pdbx_seq_one_letter_code
_entity_poly.pdbx_strand_id
1 'polypeptide(L)'
;MPDTSRPNLLFITSDQQRGDCFGFEGRKVKTPHLDLMAREGTVFGQCITPNPVCQPTRASLLTGQLPRTHGVADNGLDLPPETGEKGFAGALSRSGYQTALLGKAHFATSHTFKATGTPECRHSMDRFGEDWNGPYMGFDYVELVVEGHNQWDPMPPPFGQHYERWYYGDGLGDLKNKLFRENHGPDTKGAPQTWHSGLPVAWHNTTWVADRTIAYMNRASGTDRPFCAWASFTDPHHPIDAPVPWSLLHDPADVDLPEHRTLDLDRRPWWHRASLEGEPKIRADLAAIRKDYSRLLDLPDEQLREVIANTYVMISLIDHNVGRIMAELHRLGIADNTIVIYA
;
A
#
# COMPACT_ATOMS: atom_id res chain seq x y z
N MET A 1 -16.16 17.73 27.29
CA MET A 1 -15.71 16.34 27.06
C MET A 1 -15.90 16.04 25.59
N PRO A 2 -14.99 15.35 24.90
CA PRO A 2 -15.25 14.96 23.54
C PRO A 2 -16.54 14.13 23.48
N ASP A 3 -17.29 14.30 22.40
CA ASP A 3 -18.53 13.53 22.18
C ASP A 3 -18.15 12.06 21.88
N THR A 4 -18.16 11.23 22.92
CA THR A 4 -17.85 9.80 22.80
C THR A 4 -18.94 8.99 22.09
N SER A 5 -20.06 9.61 21.71
CA SER A 5 -21.11 8.97 20.92
C SER A 5 -20.71 8.74 19.46
N ARG A 6 -19.60 9.38 19.01
CA ARG A 6 -19.09 9.32 17.63
C ARG A 6 -17.62 8.90 17.66
N PRO A 7 -17.30 7.61 17.46
CA PRO A 7 -15.93 7.12 17.53
C PRO A 7 -15.08 7.68 16.37
N ASN A 8 -13.79 7.78 16.59
CA ASN A 8 -12.83 7.93 15.50
C ASN A 8 -12.80 6.65 14.67
N LEU A 9 -12.42 6.79 13.41
CA LEU A 9 -12.24 5.68 12.48
C LEU A 9 -10.80 5.68 11.96
N LEU A 10 -10.10 4.59 12.16
CA LEU A 10 -8.76 4.39 11.58
C LEU A 10 -8.82 3.18 10.66
N PHE A 11 -8.77 3.42 9.37
CA PHE A 11 -8.71 2.40 8.35
C PHE A 11 -7.25 2.23 7.90
N ILE A 12 -6.71 1.04 8.02
CA ILE A 12 -5.33 0.69 7.66
C ILE A 12 -5.39 -0.34 6.54
N THR A 13 -4.68 -0.11 5.46
CA THR A 13 -4.57 -1.08 4.36
C THR A 13 -3.12 -1.32 3.98
N SER A 14 -2.81 -2.57 3.66
CA SER A 14 -1.61 -2.97 2.93
C SER A 14 -1.91 -3.12 1.44
N ASP A 15 -0.89 -3.11 0.58
CA ASP A 15 -1.06 -3.35 -0.86
C ASP A 15 -0.48 -4.71 -1.26
N GLN A 16 -1.27 -5.52 -1.94
CA GLN A 16 -0.85 -6.85 -2.45
C GLN A 16 -0.56 -7.89 -1.35
N GLN A 17 -0.97 -7.68 -0.11
CA GLN A 17 -0.85 -8.69 0.93
C GLN A 17 -1.88 -9.81 0.72
N ARG A 18 -1.42 -11.06 0.79
CA ARG A 18 -2.33 -12.21 0.78
C ARG A 18 -3.12 -12.27 2.09
N GLY A 19 -4.41 -12.60 2.00
CA GLY A 19 -5.29 -12.66 3.16
C GLY A 19 -4.94 -13.70 4.23
N ASP A 20 -4.07 -14.67 3.91
CA ASP A 20 -3.56 -15.68 4.85
C ASP A 20 -2.14 -15.38 5.39
N CYS A 21 -1.54 -14.22 5.04
CA CYS A 21 -0.19 -13.85 5.50
C CYS A 21 -0.23 -13.11 6.85
N PHE A 22 -0.66 -13.84 7.88
CA PHE A 22 -0.66 -13.40 9.28
C PHE A 22 -0.20 -14.53 10.19
N GLY A 23 0.40 -14.19 11.33
CA GLY A 23 0.78 -15.16 12.34
C GLY A 23 -0.43 -15.92 12.91
N PHE A 24 -1.54 -15.23 13.16
CA PHE A 24 -2.78 -15.85 13.66
C PHE A 24 -3.43 -16.84 12.65
N GLU A 25 -3.11 -16.74 11.37
CA GLU A 25 -3.52 -17.73 10.33
C GLU A 25 -2.57 -18.93 10.26
N GLY A 26 -1.56 -19.00 11.14
CA GLY A 26 -0.60 -20.11 11.22
C GLY A 26 0.58 -19.98 10.26
N ARG A 27 0.75 -18.86 9.58
CA ARG A 27 1.95 -18.58 8.78
C ARG A 27 3.14 -18.21 9.66
N LYS A 28 4.34 -18.47 9.16
CA LYS A 28 5.60 -18.15 9.87
C LYS A 28 5.96 -16.66 9.83
N VAL A 29 5.16 -15.83 9.20
CA VAL A 29 5.32 -14.38 9.22
C VAL A 29 5.11 -13.84 10.64
N LYS A 30 5.95 -12.89 11.04
CA LYS A 30 5.90 -12.29 12.38
C LYS A 30 5.03 -11.04 12.36
N THR A 31 3.80 -11.16 12.87
CA THR A 31 2.81 -10.07 12.92
C THR A 31 2.19 -9.90 14.32
N PRO A 32 3.02 -9.71 15.39
CA PRO A 32 2.52 -9.72 16.77
C PRO A 32 1.47 -8.65 17.07
N HIS A 33 1.52 -7.49 16.42
CA HIS A 33 0.55 -6.41 16.65
C HIS A 33 -0.77 -6.68 15.92
N LEU A 34 -0.72 -7.18 14.69
CA LEU A 34 -1.91 -7.62 13.95
C LEU A 34 -2.54 -8.87 14.59
N ASP A 35 -1.72 -9.80 15.10
CA ASP A 35 -2.19 -10.96 15.86
C ASP A 35 -2.89 -10.54 17.16
N LEU A 36 -2.40 -9.48 17.81
CA LEU A 36 -3.06 -8.89 18.98
C LEU A 36 -4.41 -8.27 18.60
N MET A 37 -4.45 -7.49 17.52
CA MET A 37 -5.70 -6.93 17.00
C MET A 37 -6.73 -8.02 16.66
N ALA A 38 -6.30 -9.11 16.02
CA ALA A 38 -7.16 -10.25 15.70
C ALA A 38 -7.72 -10.94 16.94
N ARG A 39 -6.90 -11.07 18.00
CA ARG A 39 -7.29 -11.70 19.26
C ARG A 39 -8.27 -10.85 20.08
N GLU A 40 -8.11 -9.53 20.03
CA GLU A 40 -8.93 -8.56 20.79
C GLU A 40 -10.14 -8.04 20.00
N GLY A 41 -10.16 -8.28 18.69
CA GLY A 41 -11.17 -7.78 17.77
C GLY A 41 -12.01 -8.87 17.12
N THR A 42 -12.42 -8.59 15.88
CA THR A 42 -13.19 -9.52 15.04
C THR A 42 -12.47 -9.76 13.72
N VAL A 43 -12.21 -11.02 13.40
CA VAL A 43 -11.62 -11.45 12.13
C VAL A 43 -12.72 -11.83 11.14
N PHE A 44 -12.71 -11.20 9.97
CA PHE A 44 -13.63 -11.49 8.87
C PHE A 44 -12.96 -12.41 7.84
N GLY A 45 -12.87 -13.70 8.14
CA GLY A 45 -12.16 -14.69 7.32
C GLY A 45 -12.73 -14.94 5.92
N GLN A 46 -13.89 -14.38 5.60
CA GLN A 46 -14.54 -14.45 4.28
C GLN A 46 -14.69 -13.07 3.62
N CYS A 47 -13.83 -12.11 3.99
CA CYS A 47 -13.81 -10.81 3.34
C CYS A 47 -13.08 -10.90 1.99
N ILE A 48 -13.82 -10.77 0.90
CA ILE A 48 -13.31 -10.99 -0.46
C ILE A 48 -13.35 -9.67 -1.23
N THR A 49 -12.20 -9.31 -1.82
CA THR A 49 -12.15 -8.15 -2.72
C THR A 49 -12.92 -8.41 -4.01
N PRO A 50 -13.68 -7.43 -4.51
CA PRO A 50 -14.42 -7.60 -5.77
C PRO A 50 -13.53 -7.65 -7.01
N ASN A 51 -12.27 -7.23 -6.89
CA ASN A 51 -11.25 -7.27 -7.95
C ASN A 51 -9.86 -7.29 -7.30
N PRO A 52 -8.93 -8.19 -7.70
CA PRO A 52 -7.60 -8.26 -7.10
C PRO A 52 -6.63 -7.17 -7.58
N VAL A 53 -7.04 -6.27 -8.48
CA VAL A 53 -6.21 -5.18 -9.03
C VAL A 53 -6.39 -3.91 -8.20
N CYS A 54 -5.34 -3.12 -8.06
CA CYS A 54 -5.25 -2.00 -7.11
C CYS A 54 -6.33 -0.92 -7.31
N GLN A 55 -6.41 -0.30 -8.51
CA GLN A 55 -7.38 0.80 -8.73
C GLN A 55 -8.84 0.34 -8.56
N PRO A 56 -9.30 -0.78 -9.15
CA PRO A 56 -10.65 -1.28 -8.93
C PRO A 56 -10.98 -1.55 -7.46
N THR A 57 -10.07 -2.21 -6.73
CA THR A 57 -10.26 -2.50 -5.30
C THR A 57 -10.37 -1.22 -4.50
N ARG A 58 -9.44 -0.27 -4.70
CA ARG A 58 -9.43 1.01 -3.97
C ARG A 58 -10.65 1.86 -4.28
N ALA A 59 -11.08 1.90 -5.55
CA ALA A 59 -12.32 2.54 -5.93
C ALA A 59 -13.54 1.88 -5.26
N SER A 60 -13.56 0.54 -5.17
CA SER A 60 -14.63 -0.19 -4.47
C SER A 60 -14.62 0.08 -2.97
N LEU A 61 -13.45 0.11 -2.32
CA LEU A 61 -13.30 0.45 -0.90
C LEU A 61 -13.83 1.86 -0.62
N LEU A 62 -13.44 2.85 -1.44
CA LEU A 62 -13.85 4.24 -1.25
C LEU A 62 -15.35 4.43 -1.46
N THR A 63 -15.90 3.85 -2.53
CA THR A 63 -17.27 4.14 -2.98
C THR A 63 -18.33 3.18 -2.41
N GLY A 64 -17.92 2.02 -1.90
CA GLY A 64 -18.83 0.94 -1.51
C GLY A 64 -19.52 0.28 -2.72
N GLN A 65 -19.01 0.48 -3.93
CA GLN A 65 -19.60 -0.01 -5.18
C GLN A 65 -18.73 -1.09 -5.82
N LEU A 66 -19.32 -1.92 -6.65
CA LEU A 66 -18.60 -2.89 -7.47
C LEU A 66 -17.95 -2.22 -8.69
N PRO A 67 -16.87 -2.77 -9.27
CA PRO A 67 -16.19 -2.24 -10.46
C PRO A 67 -17.12 -1.94 -11.63
N ARG A 68 -18.15 -2.76 -11.83
CA ARG A 68 -19.16 -2.55 -12.87
C ARG A 68 -19.99 -1.28 -12.65
N THR A 69 -20.14 -0.83 -11.41
CA THR A 69 -20.95 0.35 -11.07
C THR A 69 -20.11 1.63 -11.11
N HIS A 70 -18.92 1.63 -10.51
CA HIS A 70 -18.06 2.82 -10.50
C HIS A 70 -17.19 2.95 -11.77
N GLY A 71 -17.17 1.95 -12.67
CA GLY A 71 -16.52 2.02 -13.97
C GLY A 71 -15.01 1.71 -13.97
N VAL A 72 -14.36 1.59 -12.81
CA VAL A 72 -12.93 1.27 -12.73
C VAL A 72 -12.77 -0.25 -12.74
N ALA A 73 -12.49 -0.83 -13.91
CA ALA A 73 -12.41 -2.27 -14.10
C ALA A 73 -10.95 -2.81 -14.09
N ASP A 74 -9.97 -1.94 -14.30
CA ASP A 74 -8.55 -2.28 -14.33
C ASP A 74 -7.71 -1.03 -13.96
N ASN A 75 -6.39 -1.21 -13.72
CA ASN A 75 -5.46 -0.10 -13.63
C ASN A 75 -5.41 0.67 -14.97
N GLY A 76 -5.33 1.99 -14.88
CA GLY A 76 -5.37 2.87 -16.03
C GLY A 76 -6.76 3.42 -16.34
N LEU A 77 -7.76 3.11 -15.52
CA LEU A 77 -9.10 3.68 -15.54
C LEU A 77 -9.35 4.50 -14.30
N ASP A 78 -9.31 5.81 -14.44
CA ASP A 78 -9.41 6.74 -13.29
C ASP A 78 -10.82 6.74 -12.71
N LEU A 79 -10.91 6.78 -11.39
CA LEU A 79 -12.17 7.03 -10.69
C LEU A 79 -12.55 8.51 -10.89
N PRO A 80 -13.77 8.81 -11.41
CA PRO A 80 -14.21 10.20 -11.51
C PRO A 80 -14.25 10.86 -10.12
N PRO A 81 -13.67 12.07 -9.97
CA PRO A 81 -13.62 12.76 -8.68
C PRO A 81 -14.99 12.90 -8.00
N GLU A 82 -16.03 13.23 -8.77
CA GLU A 82 -17.41 13.36 -8.26
C GLU A 82 -18.00 12.03 -7.75
N THR A 83 -17.47 10.89 -8.22
CA THR A 83 -17.83 9.56 -7.69
C THR A 83 -17.08 9.28 -6.41
N GLY A 84 -15.78 9.61 -6.35
CA GLY A 84 -14.96 9.50 -5.14
C GLY A 84 -15.50 10.36 -3.99
N GLU A 85 -15.90 11.60 -4.26
CA GLU A 85 -16.49 12.54 -3.29
C GLU A 85 -17.81 12.03 -2.66
N LYS A 86 -18.53 11.14 -3.33
CA LYS A 86 -19.72 10.48 -2.79
C LYS A 86 -19.41 9.25 -1.94
N GLY A 87 -18.16 8.82 -1.91
CA GLY A 87 -17.69 7.69 -1.12
C GLY A 87 -17.77 7.93 0.40
N PHE A 88 -17.27 6.96 1.18
CA PHE A 88 -17.37 7.01 2.65
C PHE A 88 -16.66 8.25 3.22
N ALA A 89 -15.53 8.65 2.66
CA ALA A 89 -14.76 9.80 3.13
C ALA A 89 -15.59 11.09 3.03
N GLY A 90 -16.15 11.37 1.85
CA GLY A 90 -17.01 12.54 1.67
C GLY A 90 -18.31 12.50 2.47
N ALA A 91 -18.90 11.30 2.66
CA ALA A 91 -20.05 11.14 3.53
C ALA A 91 -19.73 11.49 4.99
N LEU A 92 -18.60 11.02 5.49
CA LEU A 92 -18.13 11.31 6.85
C LEU A 92 -17.72 12.78 7.01
N SER A 93 -17.03 13.38 6.03
CA SER A 93 -16.70 14.81 6.04
C SER A 93 -17.97 15.66 6.16
N ARG A 94 -18.98 15.40 5.34
CA ARG A 94 -20.30 16.08 5.44
C ARG A 94 -21.02 15.83 6.76
N SER A 95 -20.71 14.71 7.42
CA SER A 95 -21.23 14.40 8.76
C SER A 95 -20.40 14.99 9.90
N GLY A 96 -19.39 15.82 9.58
CA GLY A 96 -18.60 16.55 10.57
C GLY A 96 -17.34 15.83 11.03
N TYR A 97 -16.93 14.70 10.42
CA TYR A 97 -15.61 14.11 10.65
C TYR A 97 -14.52 14.94 9.98
N GLN A 98 -13.32 14.88 10.54
CA GLN A 98 -12.09 15.29 9.87
C GLN A 98 -11.58 14.08 9.07
N THR A 99 -11.60 14.15 7.74
CA THR A 99 -11.23 12.99 6.91
C THR A 99 -9.84 13.12 6.34
N ALA A 100 -9.03 12.05 6.38
CA ALA A 100 -7.67 12.04 5.85
C ALA A 100 -7.32 10.76 5.11
N LEU A 101 -6.47 10.89 4.07
CA LEU A 101 -5.80 9.78 3.40
C LEU A 101 -4.28 9.99 3.47
N LEU A 102 -3.57 9.01 4.00
CA LEU A 102 -2.13 9.07 4.27
C LEU A 102 -1.47 7.85 3.60
N GLY A 103 -0.70 8.08 2.55
CA GLY A 103 -0.07 7.03 1.78
C GLY A 103 -0.64 6.86 0.37
N LYS A 104 -0.79 5.62 -0.08
CA LYS A 104 -1.20 5.28 -1.45
C LYS A 104 -2.70 5.53 -1.66
N ALA A 105 -3.03 6.42 -2.59
CA ALA A 105 -4.40 6.64 -3.07
C ALA A 105 -4.76 5.69 -4.22
N HIS A 106 -4.07 5.82 -5.34
CA HIS A 106 -4.22 5.04 -6.56
C HIS A 106 -5.67 4.96 -7.06
N PHE A 107 -6.36 6.11 -7.02
CA PHE A 107 -7.68 6.31 -7.64
C PHE A 107 -7.56 6.82 -9.08
N ALA A 108 -6.38 7.36 -9.43
CA ALA A 108 -6.05 7.82 -10.77
C ALA A 108 -4.69 7.27 -11.21
N THR A 109 -4.50 7.25 -12.52
CA THR A 109 -3.31 6.71 -13.17
C THR A 109 -2.16 7.70 -13.11
N SER A 110 -1.02 7.28 -12.57
CA SER A 110 0.19 8.13 -12.50
C SER A 110 0.87 8.26 -13.86
N HIS A 111 1.09 7.15 -14.55
CA HIS A 111 1.72 7.10 -15.87
C HIS A 111 0.70 7.17 -17.00
N THR A 112 0.41 8.38 -17.47
CA THR A 112 -0.46 8.64 -18.63
C THR A 112 0.30 9.45 -19.68
N PHE A 113 -0.26 9.53 -20.89
CA PHE A 113 0.30 10.39 -21.93
C PHE A 113 -0.29 11.81 -21.94
N LYS A 114 -1.30 12.05 -21.09
CA LYS A 114 -2.02 13.34 -21.01
C LYS A 114 -2.28 13.66 -19.54
N ALA A 115 -2.32 14.95 -19.25
CA ALA A 115 -2.78 15.43 -17.96
C ALA A 115 -4.24 15.03 -17.71
N THR A 116 -4.49 14.35 -16.59
CA THR A 116 -5.86 13.98 -16.15
C THR A 116 -6.46 15.03 -15.21
N GLY A 117 -5.63 15.96 -14.69
CA GLY A 117 -6.05 16.96 -13.72
C GLY A 117 -6.02 16.46 -12.27
N THR A 118 -5.61 15.22 -12.03
CA THR A 118 -5.52 14.65 -10.69
C THR A 118 -4.12 14.84 -10.07
N PRO A 119 -4.00 14.85 -8.73
CA PRO A 119 -2.70 14.96 -8.06
C PRO A 119 -1.82 13.72 -8.23
N GLU A 120 -2.38 12.59 -8.63
CA GLU A 120 -1.64 11.36 -8.87
C GLU A 120 -1.03 11.28 -10.28
N CYS A 121 -1.54 12.06 -11.23
CA CYS A 121 -1.07 12.03 -12.62
C CYS A 121 0.19 12.88 -12.81
N ARG A 122 1.30 12.26 -13.27
CA ARG A 122 2.59 12.94 -13.48
C ARG A 122 2.52 14.19 -14.37
N HIS A 123 1.56 14.25 -15.30
CA HIS A 123 1.37 15.40 -16.18
C HIS A 123 0.46 16.49 -15.61
N SER A 124 -0.01 16.36 -14.39
CA SER A 124 -0.85 17.36 -13.71
C SER A 124 -0.44 17.64 -12.27
N MET A 125 0.47 16.82 -11.69
CA MET A 125 0.83 16.97 -10.28
C MET A 125 1.60 18.27 -9.97
N ASP A 126 2.23 18.88 -10.96
CA ASP A 126 2.86 20.20 -10.86
C ASP A 126 1.88 21.35 -10.59
N ARG A 127 0.58 21.12 -10.85
CA ARG A 127 -0.50 22.07 -10.52
C ARG A 127 -0.87 22.09 -9.05
N PHE A 128 -0.40 21.09 -8.30
CA PHE A 128 -0.62 20.96 -6.87
C PHE A 128 0.64 21.45 -6.15
N GLY A 129 0.60 22.65 -5.58
CA GLY A 129 1.74 23.29 -4.92
C GLY A 129 2.26 22.50 -3.71
N GLU A 130 3.37 22.97 -3.14
CA GLU A 130 4.01 22.28 -2.00
C GLU A 130 3.12 22.25 -0.76
N ASP A 131 2.28 23.28 -0.58
CA ASP A 131 1.36 23.40 0.56
C ASP A 131 0.00 22.71 0.33
N TRP A 132 -0.20 22.07 -0.83
CA TRP A 132 -1.47 21.41 -1.12
C TRP A 132 -1.58 20.09 -0.34
N ASN A 133 -2.63 19.97 0.48
CA ASN A 133 -2.97 18.78 1.25
C ASN A 133 -4.44 18.37 1.08
N GLY A 134 -5.00 18.60 -0.09
CA GLY A 134 -6.40 18.29 -0.37
C GLY A 134 -7.24 19.56 -0.65
N PRO A 135 -8.57 19.41 -0.81
CA PRO A 135 -9.30 18.15 -0.74
C PRO A 135 -9.04 17.23 -1.94
N TYR A 136 -9.25 15.90 -1.74
CA TYR A 136 -9.16 14.91 -2.81
C TYR A 136 -10.04 13.70 -2.54
N MET A 137 -10.87 13.30 -3.50
CA MET A 137 -11.75 12.12 -3.44
C MET A 137 -12.62 12.04 -2.17
N GLY A 138 -13.06 13.19 -1.66
CA GLY A 138 -13.88 13.29 -0.45
C GLY A 138 -13.10 13.32 0.86
N PHE A 139 -11.78 13.19 0.83
CA PHE A 139 -10.91 13.46 1.96
C PHE A 139 -10.62 14.96 2.06
N ASP A 140 -10.77 15.53 3.25
CA ASP A 140 -10.44 16.95 3.52
C ASP A 140 -8.94 17.19 3.52
N TYR A 141 -8.17 16.17 3.92
CA TYR A 141 -6.72 16.22 4.04
C TYR A 141 -6.08 14.99 3.41
N VAL A 142 -4.99 15.20 2.67
CA VAL A 142 -4.22 14.10 2.08
C VAL A 142 -2.71 14.35 2.20
N GLU A 143 -1.97 13.27 2.44
CA GLU A 143 -0.53 13.19 2.22
C GLU A 143 -0.23 11.93 1.42
N LEU A 144 0.10 12.10 0.14
CA LEU A 144 0.15 11.00 -0.83
C LEU A 144 1.55 10.44 -1.00
N VAL A 145 1.61 9.13 -1.11
CA VAL A 145 2.66 8.38 -1.80
C VAL A 145 2.07 8.04 -3.17
N VAL A 146 2.58 8.62 -4.26
CA VAL A 146 2.02 8.37 -5.58
C VAL A 146 2.48 7.02 -6.11
N GLU A 147 3.75 6.76 -6.08
CA GLU A 147 4.36 5.50 -6.48
C GLU A 147 5.29 4.93 -5.41
N GLY A 148 5.96 5.81 -4.65
CA GLY A 148 6.96 5.40 -3.68
C GLY A 148 8.04 4.56 -4.37
N HIS A 149 8.38 3.43 -3.76
CA HIS A 149 9.34 2.49 -4.33
C HIS A 149 8.74 1.45 -5.28
N ASN A 150 7.44 1.48 -5.55
CA ASN A 150 6.76 0.51 -6.45
C ASN A 150 7.25 0.60 -7.90
N GLN A 151 7.88 1.71 -8.29
CA GLN A 151 8.51 1.94 -9.58
C GLN A 151 10.03 2.04 -9.46
N TRP A 152 10.63 1.37 -8.49
CA TRP A 152 12.04 1.34 -8.12
C TRP A 152 12.44 2.62 -7.38
N ASP A 153 12.69 3.73 -8.07
CA ASP A 153 12.95 5.00 -7.42
C ASP A 153 11.68 5.84 -7.34
N PRO A 154 11.44 6.51 -6.23
CA PRO A 154 10.41 7.53 -6.18
C PRO A 154 10.58 8.56 -7.29
N MET A 155 9.48 9.12 -7.78
CA MET A 155 9.54 10.12 -8.85
C MET A 155 10.36 11.34 -8.42
N PRO A 156 11.42 11.73 -9.17
CA PRO A 156 12.22 12.90 -8.81
C PRO A 156 11.48 14.21 -9.12
N PRO A 157 11.80 15.30 -8.41
CA PRO A 157 11.28 16.62 -8.74
C PRO A 157 11.49 16.99 -10.23
N PRO A 158 10.54 17.69 -10.88
CA PRO A 158 9.37 18.35 -10.29
C PRO A 158 8.15 17.43 -10.09
N PHE A 159 8.30 16.14 -10.29
CA PHE A 159 7.23 15.14 -10.17
C PHE A 159 7.12 14.61 -8.74
N GLY A 160 6.02 13.90 -8.47
CA GLY A 160 5.72 13.35 -7.15
C GLY A 160 4.88 14.28 -6.28
N GLN A 161 4.43 13.74 -5.17
CA GLN A 161 3.65 14.45 -4.18
C GLN A 161 4.39 14.46 -2.83
N HIS A 162 3.68 14.35 -1.74
CA HIS A 162 4.20 14.57 -0.38
C HIS A 162 5.40 13.66 -0.04
N TYR A 163 5.29 12.34 -0.31
CA TYR A 163 6.38 11.41 -0.02
C TYR A 163 7.58 11.68 -0.91
N GLU A 164 7.37 11.80 -2.20
CA GLU A 164 8.43 12.00 -3.19
C GLU A 164 9.17 13.33 -2.92
N ARG A 165 8.43 14.39 -2.61
CA ARG A 165 9.00 15.69 -2.23
C ARG A 165 9.82 15.61 -0.94
N TRP A 166 9.29 14.94 0.08
CA TRP A 166 10.01 14.68 1.33
C TRP A 166 11.26 13.85 1.09
N TYR A 167 11.15 12.81 0.27
CA TYR A 167 12.27 11.89 -0.02
C TYR A 167 13.47 12.61 -0.64
N TYR A 168 13.23 13.56 -1.54
CA TYR A 168 14.28 14.35 -2.20
C TYR A 168 14.60 15.68 -1.50
N GLY A 169 13.77 16.11 -0.55
CA GLY A 169 13.80 17.47 0.01
C GLY A 169 15.05 17.82 0.82
N ASP A 170 15.78 16.82 1.31
CA ASP A 170 17.05 17.00 2.02
C ASP A 170 18.29 16.98 1.10
N GLY A 171 18.10 16.85 -0.21
CA GLY A 171 19.18 16.77 -1.20
C GLY A 171 19.91 15.45 -1.26
N LEU A 172 19.46 14.42 -0.54
CA LEU A 172 20.09 13.09 -0.49
C LEU A 172 19.40 12.05 -1.40
N GLY A 173 18.51 12.46 -2.30
CA GLY A 173 17.72 11.57 -3.14
C GLY A 173 18.57 10.54 -3.90
N ASP A 174 19.65 10.96 -4.55
CA ASP A 174 20.54 10.06 -5.30
C ASP A 174 21.23 9.02 -4.39
N LEU A 175 21.64 9.44 -3.18
CA LEU A 175 22.18 8.52 -2.18
C LEU A 175 21.12 7.51 -1.73
N LYS A 176 19.90 7.96 -1.46
CA LYS A 176 18.80 7.10 -1.06
C LYS A 176 18.45 6.10 -2.17
N ASN A 177 18.37 6.54 -3.43
CA ASN A 177 18.15 5.67 -4.58
C ASN A 177 19.26 4.63 -4.75
N LYS A 178 20.52 5.03 -4.57
CA LYS A 178 21.65 4.10 -4.59
C LYS A 178 21.51 3.04 -3.50
N LEU A 179 21.30 3.45 -2.24
CA LEU A 179 21.12 2.54 -1.11
C LEU A 179 19.90 1.61 -1.30
N PHE A 180 18.83 2.11 -1.89
CA PHE A 180 17.65 1.33 -2.18
C PHE A 180 17.95 0.19 -3.17
N ARG A 181 18.65 0.47 -4.26
CA ARG A 181 18.91 -0.48 -5.35
C ARG A 181 20.01 -1.50 -5.05
N GLU A 182 20.95 -1.17 -4.18
CA GLU A 182 22.06 -2.04 -3.84
C GLU A 182 21.63 -3.13 -2.85
N ASN A 183 22.02 -4.36 -3.14
CA ASN A 183 21.85 -5.46 -2.21
C ASN A 183 22.91 -5.37 -1.09
N HIS A 184 22.47 -5.16 0.15
CA HIS A 184 23.30 -5.04 1.34
C HIS A 184 23.17 -6.25 2.29
N GLY A 185 22.48 -7.30 1.86
CA GLY A 185 22.30 -8.53 2.60
C GLY A 185 22.84 -9.75 1.87
N PRO A 186 22.38 -10.94 2.26
CA PRO A 186 22.73 -12.19 1.58
C PRO A 186 22.37 -12.19 0.10
N ASP A 187 22.96 -13.12 -0.65
CA ASP A 187 22.59 -13.36 -2.03
C ASP A 187 21.17 -13.93 -2.12
N THR A 188 20.30 -13.28 -2.88
CA THR A 188 18.89 -13.68 -3.10
C THR A 188 18.75 -14.77 -4.19
N LYS A 189 19.83 -15.45 -4.58
CA LYS A 189 19.85 -16.54 -5.58
C LYS A 189 19.27 -16.14 -6.94
N GLY A 190 19.32 -14.85 -7.25
CA GLY A 190 18.73 -14.32 -8.48
C GLY A 190 17.19 -14.27 -8.45
N ALA A 191 16.58 -14.28 -7.29
CA ALA A 191 15.14 -14.10 -7.14
C ALA A 191 14.70 -12.78 -7.78
N PRO A 192 13.69 -12.79 -8.67
CA PRO A 192 13.32 -11.59 -9.42
C PRO A 192 12.76 -10.52 -8.50
N GLN A 193 13.12 -9.26 -8.75
CA GLN A 193 12.66 -8.09 -8.02
C GLN A 193 12.85 -8.19 -6.49
N THR A 194 13.84 -8.97 -6.04
CA THR A 194 14.05 -9.26 -4.62
C THR A 194 15.48 -8.95 -4.22
N TRP A 195 15.64 -8.10 -3.22
CA TRP A 195 16.97 -7.77 -2.64
C TRP A 195 16.83 -7.23 -1.21
N HIS A 196 17.93 -7.18 -0.51
CA HIS A 196 18.05 -6.62 0.82
C HIS A 196 18.53 -5.18 0.71
N SER A 197 17.61 -4.23 0.70
CA SER A 197 17.89 -2.82 0.50
C SER A 197 18.78 -2.24 1.61
N GLY A 198 19.75 -1.39 1.23
CA GLY A 198 20.54 -0.60 2.16
C GLY A 198 19.85 0.69 2.61
N LEU A 199 18.66 0.98 2.12
CA LEU A 199 17.91 2.16 2.52
C LEU A 199 17.54 2.10 4.01
N PRO A 200 17.95 3.07 4.84
CA PRO A 200 17.52 3.12 6.22
C PRO A 200 16.01 3.06 6.37
N VAL A 201 15.51 2.26 7.31
CA VAL A 201 14.07 2.08 7.55
C VAL A 201 13.34 3.41 7.80
N ALA A 202 14.03 4.41 8.36
CA ALA A 202 13.47 5.75 8.57
C ALA A 202 13.17 6.51 7.26
N TRP A 203 13.76 6.12 6.15
CA TRP A 203 13.50 6.71 4.84
C TRP A 203 12.53 5.86 3.99
N HIS A 204 12.12 4.72 4.52
CA HIS A 204 11.23 3.80 3.83
C HIS A 204 9.79 4.33 3.80
N ASN A 205 9.09 4.13 2.67
CA ASN A 205 7.69 4.56 2.49
C ASN A 205 6.75 4.02 3.58
N THR A 206 6.92 2.78 4.02
CA THR A 206 6.13 2.18 5.11
C THR A 206 6.28 2.95 6.43
N THR A 207 7.51 3.33 6.81
CA THR A 207 7.74 4.14 8.01
C THR A 207 7.15 5.54 7.85
N TRP A 208 7.31 6.15 6.67
CA TRP A 208 6.77 7.48 6.39
C TRP A 208 5.24 7.50 6.51
N VAL A 209 4.52 6.52 5.97
CA VAL A 209 3.05 6.45 6.11
C VAL A 209 2.63 6.39 7.57
N ALA A 210 3.32 5.60 8.39
CA ALA A 210 3.05 5.54 9.83
C ALA A 210 3.33 6.87 10.54
N ASP A 211 4.46 7.51 10.23
CA ASP A 211 4.84 8.80 10.81
C ASP A 211 3.81 9.90 10.46
N ARG A 212 3.33 9.93 9.21
CA ARG A 212 2.29 10.87 8.78
C ARG A 212 0.94 10.57 9.43
N THR A 213 0.60 9.28 9.59
CA THR A 213 -0.62 8.87 10.31
C THR A 213 -0.58 9.33 11.78
N ILE A 214 0.54 9.09 12.46
CA ILE A 214 0.76 9.53 13.85
C ILE A 214 0.68 11.07 13.95
N ALA A 215 1.34 11.79 13.05
CA ALA A 215 1.29 13.26 13.02
C ALA A 215 -0.15 13.78 12.79
N TYR A 216 -0.90 13.12 11.90
CA TYR A 216 -2.29 13.48 11.67
C TYR A 216 -3.17 13.23 12.91
N MET A 217 -3.05 12.07 13.55
CA MET A 217 -3.80 11.73 14.77
C MET A 217 -3.53 12.73 15.89
N ASN A 218 -2.27 13.14 16.10
CA ASN A 218 -1.92 14.18 17.09
C ASN A 218 -2.62 15.50 16.81
N ARG A 219 -2.68 15.93 15.55
CA ARG A 219 -3.35 17.17 15.15
C ARG A 219 -4.88 17.03 15.30
N ALA A 220 -5.45 15.94 14.82
CA ALA A 220 -6.90 15.73 14.79
C ALA A 220 -7.49 15.56 16.18
N SER A 221 -6.81 14.87 17.10
CA SER A 221 -7.24 14.66 18.48
C SER A 221 -7.27 15.94 19.33
N GLY A 222 -6.61 17.02 18.88
CA GLY A 222 -6.66 18.33 19.54
C GLY A 222 -7.95 19.11 19.30
N THR A 223 -8.95 18.54 18.64
CA THR A 223 -10.23 19.16 18.33
C THR A 223 -11.39 18.36 18.91
N ASP A 224 -12.59 18.98 18.99
CA ASP A 224 -13.82 18.30 19.42
C ASP A 224 -14.49 17.44 18.33
N ARG A 225 -13.89 17.39 17.12
CA ARG A 225 -14.44 16.65 15.99
C ARG A 225 -13.78 15.26 15.92
N PRO A 226 -14.57 14.18 15.70
CA PRO A 226 -13.99 12.87 15.42
C PRO A 226 -13.25 12.88 14.07
N PHE A 227 -12.27 12.00 13.91
CA PHE A 227 -11.58 11.83 12.64
C PHE A 227 -11.89 10.48 11.97
N CYS A 228 -11.76 10.45 10.65
CA CYS A 228 -11.64 9.25 9.85
C CYS A 228 -10.34 9.31 9.04
N ALA A 229 -9.36 8.51 9.40
CA ALA A 229 -8.08 8.45 8.71
C ALA A 229 -7.91 7.11 7.99
N TRP A 230 -7.46 7.17 6.74
CA TRP A 230 -7.02 5.99 5.98
C TRP A 230 -5.50 5.99 5.88
N ALA A 231 -4.85 5.13 6.67
CA ALA A 231 -3.41 4.85 6.57
C ALA A 231 -3.21 3.76 5.50
N SER A 232 -2.70 4.14 4.34
CA SER A 232 -2.64 3.28 3.16
C SER A 232 -1.17 2.98 2.81
N PHE A 233 -0.68 1.83 3.29
CA PHE A 233 0.67 1.36 3.01
C PHE A 233 0.81 0.92 1.55
N THR A 234 1.99 1.16 0.98
CA THR A 234 2.35 0.70 -0.38
C THR A 234 2.84 -0.73 -0.38
N ASP A 235 3.41 -1.19 0.73
CA ASP A 235 3.93 -2.54 0.91
C ASP A 235 2.81 -3.54 1.26
N PRO A 236 3.05 -4.84 1.05
CA PRO A 236 4.22 -5.50 0.46
C PRO A 236 4.16 -5.61 -1.08
N HIS A 237 3.68 -4.59 -1.79
CA HIS A 237 3.71 -4.55 -3.25
C HIS A 237 5.16 -4.63 -3.75
N HIS A 238 5.38 -5.34 -4.87
CA HIS A 238 6.70 -5.40 -5.49
C HIS A 238 7.24 -3.99 -5.88
N PRO A 239 8.56 -3.79 -5.95
CA PRO A 239 9.64 -4.77 -5.71
C PRO A 239 9.68 -5.23 -4.25
N ILE A 240 10.27 -6.42 -4.06
CA ILE A 240 10.36 -7.07 -2.76
C ILE A 240 11.68 -6.67 -2.10
N ASP A 241 11.70 -5.51 -1.47
CA ASP A 241 12.92 -4.83 -1.03
C ASP A 241 12.93 -4.58 0.49
N ALA A 242 13.11 -5.59 1.24
CA ALA A 242 13.18 -5.41 2.68
C ALA A 242 14.49 -4.71 3.10
N PRO A 243 14.44 -3.62 3.91
CA PRO A 243 15.64 -2.91 4.33
C PRO A 243 16.45 -3.68 5.37
N VAL A 244 17.79 -3.66 5.26
CA VAL A 244 18.66 -4.21 6.32
C VAL A 244 18.58 -3.33 7.58
N PRO A 245 18.64 -3.90 8.81
CA PRO A 245 18.75 -5.32 9.12
C PRO A 245 17.43 -6.08 9.17
N TRP A 246 16.29 -5.44 8.92
CA TRP A 246 14.96 -6.04 8.92
C TRP A 246 14.87 -7.25 7.99
N SER A 247 15.51 -7.18 6.83
CA SER A 247 15.53 -8.23 5.83
C SER A 247 16.10 -9.58 6.31
N LEU A 248 16.74 -9.60 7.47
CA LEU A 248 17.26 -10.80 8.10
C LEU A 248 16.29 -11.41 9.14
N LEU A 249 15.10 -10.86 9.28
CA LEU A 249 14.11 -11.29 10.28
C LEU A 249 13.53 -12.68 10.00
N HIS A 250 13.42 -13.05 8.73
CA HIS A 250 12.92 -14.34 8.25
C HIS A 250 13.99 -15.07 7.46
N ASP A 251 14.32 -16.30 7.89
CA ASP A 251 15.21 -17.17 7.12
C ASP A 251 14.46 -17.78 5.93
N PRO A 252 14.97 -17.67 4.69
CA PRO A 252 14.35 -18.32 3.54
C PRO A 252 14.16 -19.83 3.70
N ALA A 253 15.02 -20.51 4.50
CA ALA A 253 14.88 -21.92 4.77
C ALA A 253 13.62 -22.26 5.60
N ASP A 254 13.16 -21.30 6.41
CA ASP A 254 12.05 -21.52 7.35
C ASP A 254 10.67 -21.11 6.82
N VAL A 255 10.59 -20.46 5.64
CA VAL A 255 9.30 -19.99 5.13
C VAL A 255 8.42 -21.10 4.57
N ASP A 256 7.12 -20.84 4.58
CA ASP A 256 6.11 -21.78 4.09
C ASP A 256 6.00 -21.71 2.56
N LEU A 257 6.42 -22.77 1.85
CA LEU A 257 6.15 -22.87 0.42
C LEU A 257 4.66 -23.19 0.17
N PRO A 258 4.05 -22.66 -0.89
CA PRO A 258 2.71 -23.05 -1.28
C PRO A 258 2.63 -24.57 -1.56
N GLU A 259 1.63 -25.24 -0.99
CA GLU A 259 1.39 -26.68 -1.26
C GLU A 259 1.11 -26.94 -2.74
N HIS A 260 0.48 -25.99 -3.42
CA HIS A 260 0.05 -26.09 -4.81
C HIS A 260 0.85 -25.13 -5.69
N ARG A 261 1.76 -25.69 -6.49
CA ARG A 261 2.60 -24.93 -7.42
C ARG A 261 2.41 -25.36 -8.88
N THR A 262 1.39 -26.18 -9.12
CA THR A 262 1.13 -26.70 -10.46
C THR A 262 0.41 -25.66 -11.30
N LEU A 263 0.99 -25.34 -12.44
CA LEU A 263 0.32 -24.55 -13.48
C LEU A 263 -0.72 -25.43 -14.17
N ASP A 264 -1.88 -25.62 -13.57
CA ASP A 264 -2.98 -26.42 -14.10
C ASP A 264 -3.80 -25.65 -15.16
N LEU A 265 -3.10 -25.00 -16.11
CA LEU A 265 -3.70 -24.11 -17.09
C LEU A 265 -4.77 -24.77 -17.97
N ASP A 266 -4.72 -26.08 -18.11
CA ASP A 266 -5.74 -26.87 -18.85
C ASP A 266 -7.08 -26.95 -18.08
N ARG A 267 -7.04 -26.74 -16.77
CA ARG A 267 -8.21 -26.75 -15.87
C ARG A 267 -8.71 -25.34 -15.54
N ARG A 268 -8.03 -24.31 -16.04
CA ARG A 268 -8.35 -22.92 -15.82
C ARG A 268 -9.02 -22.30 -17.06
N PRO A 269 -9.80 -21.22 -16.88
CA PRO A 269 -10.30 -20.46 -18.00
C PRO A 269 -9.17 -20.01 -18.93
N TRP A 270 -9.42 -19.99 -20.23
CA TRP A 270 -8.43 -19.71 -21.29
C TRP A 270 -7.62 -18.42 -21.09
N TRP A 271 -8.20 -17.40 -20.44
CA TRP A 271 -7.52 -16.12 -20.20
C TRP A 271 -6.35 -16.23 -19.21
N HIS A 272 -6.34 -17.24 -18.30
CA HIS A 272 -5.18 -17.50 -17.45
C HIS A 272 -3.97 -17.88 -18.31
N ARG A 273 -4.14 -18.80 -19.24
CA ARG A 273 -3.07 -19.18 -20.19
C ARG A 273 -2.68 -17.98 -21.05
N ALA A 274 -3.65 -17.24 -21.61
CA ALA A 274 -3.40 -16.06 -22.42
C ALA A 274 -2.67 -14.94 -21.64
N SER A 275 -2.97 -14.79 -20.36
CA SER A 275 -2.27 -13.83 -19.49
C SER A 275 -0.82 -14.22 -19.24
N LEU A 276 -0.52 -15.51 -19.13
CA LEU A 276 0.83 -16.01 -18.85
C LEU A 276 1.70 -16.16 -20.11
N GLU A 277 1.13 -16.65 -21.20
CA GLU A 277 1.85 -17.00 -22.45
C GLU A 277 1.67 -15.94 -23.55
N GLY A 278 0.60 -15.16 -23.51
CA GLY A 278 0.25 -14.20 -24.55
C GLY A 278 1.11 -12.94 -24.54
N GLU A 279 1.53 -12.47 -25.71
CA GLU A 279 2.13 -11.15 -25.84
C GLU A 279 1.03 -10.07 -25.73
N PRO A 280 1.27 -9.00 -24.91
CA PRO A 280 0.34 -7.88 -24.83
C PRO A 280 0.21 -7.19 -26.17
N LYS A 281 -1.01 -7.16 -26.73
CA LYS A 281 -1.25 -6.59 -28.07
C LYS A 281 -1.49 -5.08 -28.05
N ILE A 282 -1.61 -4.47 -26.88
CA ILE A 282 -2.13 -3.10 -26.75
C ILE A 282 -0.99 -2.07 -26.63
N ARG A 283 0.11 -2.40 -25.97
CA ARG A 283 1.24 -1.46 -25.75
C ARG A 283 2.54 -2.24 -25.60
N ALA A 284 3.58 -1.84 -26.34
CA ALA A 284 4.88 -2.50 -26.32
C ALA A 284 5.60 -2.35 -24.94
N ASP A 285 5.41 -1.22 -24.25
CA ASP A 285 5.93 -0.97 -22.92
C ASP A 285 5.30 -1.90 -21.86
N LEU A 286 4.01 -2.22 -21.98
CA LEU A 286 3.35 -3.20 -21.13
C LEU A 286 3.86 -4.63 -21.36
N ALA A 287 4.39 -4.94 -22.56
CA ALA A 287 5.00 -6.23 -22.85
C ALA A 287 6.26 -6.45 -21.98
N ALA A 288 7.12 -5.45 -21.90
CA ALA A 288 8.32 -5.50 -21.06
C ALA A 288 7.95 -5.61 -19.56
N ILE A 289 7.05 -4.75 -19.09
CA ILE A 289 6.57 -4.77 -17.70
C ILE A 289 5.98 -6.14 -17.34
N ARG A 290 5.12 -6.70 -18.18
CA ARG A 290 4.51 -8.01 -17.91
C ARG A 290 5.51 -9.15 -17.99
N LYS A 291 6.46 -9.11 -18.92
CA LYS A 291 7.49 -10.14 -19.05
C LYS A 291 8.45 -10.15 -17.87
N ASP A 292 8.90 -8.96 -17.46
CA ASP A 292 9.98 -8.83 -16.49
C ASP A 292 9.48 -8.67 -15.05
N TYR A 293 8.23 -8.20 -14.85
CA TYR A 293 7.73 -7.81 -13.52
C TYR A 293 6.48 -8.54 -13.05
N SER A 294 5.73 -9.23 -13.90
CA SER A 294 4.44 -9.81 -13.49
C SER A 294 4.30 -11.31 -13.72
N ARG A 295 5.26 -11.96 -14.38
CA ARG A 295 5.16 -13.38 -14.76
C ARG A 295 6.23 -14.20 -14.06
N LEU A 296 5.97 -14.60 -12.84
CA LEU A 296 6.84 -15.48 -12.05
C LEU A 296 6.44 -16.94 -12.31
N LEU A 297 6.71 -17.45 -13.52
CA LEU A 297 6.15 -18.72 -13.96
C LEU A 297 6.80 -19.94 -13.33
N ASP A 298 8.13 -20.00 -13.26
CA ASP A 298 8.87 -21.18 -12.81
C ASP A 298 10.07 -20.78 -11.95
N LEU A 299 9.78 -20.26 -10.75
CA LEU A 299 10.85 -20.01 -9.80
C LEU A 299 11.31 -21.31 -9.16
N PRO A 300 12.61 -21.61 -9.11
CA PRO A 300 13.15 -22.64 -8.23
C PRO A 300 12.74 -22.38 -6.78
N ASP A 301 12.63 -23.46 -6.00
CA ASP A 301 12.24 -23.34 -4.58
C ASP A 301 13.10 -22.36 -3.80
N GLU A 302 14.40 -22.33 -4.05
CA GLU A 302 15.33 -21.41 -3.41
C GLU A 302 15.01 -19.94 -3.70
N GLN A 303 14.70 -19.59 -4.95
CA GLN A 303 14.30 -18.22 -5.32
C GLN A 303 12.93 -17.85 -4.73
N LEU A 304 11.96 -18.79 -4.79
CA LEU A 304 10.65 -18.54 -4.22
C LEU A 304 10.71 -18.34 -2.70
N ARG A 305 11.60 -19.05 -2.01
CA ARG A 305 11.84 -18.85 -0.57
C ARG A 305 12.38 -17.46 -0.27
N GLU A 306 13.28 -16.93 -1.10
CA GLU A 306 13.79 -15.55 -0.97
C GLU A 306 12.68 -14.52 -1.17
N VAL A 307 11.84 -14.70 -2.20
CA VAL A 307 10.66 -13.83 -2.42
C VAL A 307 9.74 -13.84 -1.22
N ILE A 308 9.39 -15.02 -0.69
CA ILE A 308 8.48 -15.16 0.44
C ILE A 308 9.09 -14.56 1.71
N ALA A 309 10.36 -14.87 2.01
CA ALA A 309 11.03 -14.36 3.21
C ALA A 309 11.06 -12.82 3.22
N ASN A 310 11.46 -12.19 2.12
CA ASN A 310 11.46 -10.74 2.02
C ASN A 310 10.05 -10.14 2.05
N THR A 311 9.05 -10.80 1.43
CA THR A 311 7.63 -10.39 1.55
C THR A 311 7.17 -10.43 3.02
N TYR A 312 7.54 -11.49 3.76
CA TYR A 312 7.24 -11.59 5.19
C TYR A 312 7.90 -10.47 6.00
N VAL A 313 9.12 -10.07 5.62
CA VAL A 313 9.77 -8.91 6.27
C VAL A 313 9.01 -7.62 6.03
N MET A 314 8.58 -7.36 4.77
CA MET A 314 7.80 -6.17 4.45
C MET A 314 6.50 -6.13 5.26
N ILE A 315 5.81 -7.27 5.39
CA ILE A 315 4.61 -7.40 6.25
C ILE A 315 4.96 -7.17 7.73
N SER A 316 6.07 -7.72 8.22
CA SER A 316 6.51 -7.51 9.60
C SER A 316 6.88 -6.04 9.87
N LEU A 317 7.39 -5.32 8.88
CA LEU A 317 7.64 -3.88 8.97
C LEU A 317 6.34 -3.08 9.03
N ILE A 318 5.31 -3.48 8.26
CA ILE A 318 3.96 -2.91 8.39
C ILE A 318 3.43 -3.17 9.79
N ASP A 319 3.49 -4.41 10.27
CA ASP A 319 3.03 -4.80 11.61
C ASP A 319 3.67 -3.96 12.71
N HIS A 320 5.00 -3.78 12.66
CA HIS A 320 5.72 -2.91 13.58
C HIS A 320 5.16 -1.47 13.55
N ASN A 321 4.90 -0.93 12.37
CA ASN A 321 4.36 0.42 12.21
C ASN A 321 2.89 0.51 12.65
N VAL A 322 2.10 -0.54 12.46
CA VAL A 322 0.75 -0.65 13.06
C VAL A 322 0.86 -0.60 14.59
N GLY A 323 1.81 -1.32 15.19
CA GLY A 323 2.09 -1.25 16.62
C GLY A 323 2.40 0.16 17.11
N ARG A 324 3.20 0.95 16.34
CA ARG A 324 3.49 2.35 16.65
C ARG A 324 2.22 3.22 16.60
N ILE A 325 1.39 3.03 15.59
CA ILE A 325 0.11 3.74 15.44
C ILE A 325 -0.84 3.41 16.60
N MET A 326 -0.96 2.13 16.97
CA MET A 326 -1.79 1.70 18.10
C MET A 326 -1.29 2.27 19.44
N ALA A 327 0.03 2.26 19.66
CA ALA A 327 0.63 2.87 20.85
C ALA A 327 0.31 4.37 20.92
N GLU A 328 0.27 5.06 19.79
CA GLU A 328 -0.09 6.48 19.73
C GLU A 328 -1.55 6.74 20.09
N LEU A 329 -2.49 5.88 19.65
CA LEU A 329 -3.90 5.97 20.08
C LEU A 329 -4.04 5.87 21.61
N HIS A 330 -3.29 4.95 22.23
CA HIS A 330 -3.24 4.83 23.69
C HIS A 330 -2.61 6.05 24.36
N ARG A 331 -1.49 6.56 23.82
CA ARG A 331 -0.82 7.76 24.35
C ARG A 331 -1.73 9.00 24.32
N LEU A 332 -2.55 9.11 23.29
CA LEU A 332 -3.52 10.21 23.14
C LEU A 332 -4.77 10.00 24.00
N GLY A 333 -4.95 8.81 24.60
CA GLY A 333 -6.14 8.49 25.42
C GLY A 333 -7.43 8.34 24.59
N ILE A 334 -7.31 8.01 23.30
CA ILE A 334 -8.45 7.88 22.38
C ILE A 334 -8.66 6.45 21.87
N ALA A 335 -7.87 5.48 22.31
CA ALA A 335 -7.96 4.10 21.85
C ALA A 335 -9.35 3.51 22.05
N ASP A 336 -9.97 3.70 23.22
CA ASP A 336 -11.29 3.18 23.57
C ASP A 336 -12.43 3.83 22.76
N ASN A 337 -12.17 4.98 22.12
CA ASN A 337 -13.14 5.68 21.26
C ASN A 337 -12.70 5.69 19.78
N THR A 338 -11.91 4.69 19.37
CA THR A 338 -11.45 4.56 17.98
C THR A 338 -11.72 3.16 17.45
N ILE A 339 -12.47 3.07 16.35
CA ILE A 339 -12.62 1.82 15.60
C ILE A 339 -11.41 1.71 14.65
N VAL A 340 -10.63 0.65 14.83
CA VAL A 340 -9.47 0.35 13.97
C VAL A 340 -9.81 -0.83 13.08
N ILE A 341 -9.61 -0.67 11.77
CA ILE A 341 -9.85 -1.69 10.74
C ILE A 341 -8.55 -1.90 9.98
N TYR A 342 -8.10 -3.14 9.87
CA TYR A 342 -7.00 -3.54 8.99
C TYR A 342 -7.53 -4.40 7.85
N ALA A 343 -7.11 -4.12 6.56
CA ALA A 343 -7.53 -4.86 5.37
C ALA A 343 -6.41 -4.95 4.32
#